data_c050cbccf5aaf16cae8198675ca0f18e
#
_entry.id   c050cbccf5aaf16cae8198675ca0f18e
#
_cell.length_a   1.000
_cell.length_b   1.000
_cell.length_c   1.000
_cell.angle_alpha   90.00
_cell.angle_beta   90.00
_cell.angle_gamma   90.00
#
_symmetry.space_group_name_H-M   'P 1'
#
loop_
_entity.id
_entity.type
_entity.pdbx_description
1 polymer ?
#
loop_
_entity_poly.entity_id
_entity_poly.type
_entity_poly.pdbx_seq_one_letter_code
_entity_poly.pdbx_strand_id
1 'polypeptide(L)'
;MKTIIKYILAAPLMLCFSSCLDEHPKDQLDQEAIYNNADNIYKNAVASLYNYIGSNQESEGLQGTCRGIYDYNTLTTDEAMNPIRGGDWYDGGLWENMYQHKWNANDINLYNVWKYLFKVIVISNQSLSIIDSHKSLLSAEQTRDFTAEVRAVRALFYYYAMDMFGRVPIVTSYDVKLEQVTQSERSEVFKFIVDELQDVAPQLADEHSNKQGDYYGRVTRPVANFLLAKLALNAEIYTDDNWTDGKRQDGKSIYFNVNGEKKNAWETCIWYCEQLRQEGYELESDYASNFAVHNENSKENIFTIPLDKNLYLNEYHYLFRSRHYKHGGAYGGSSENGTCATVSTVKAFGYGTDHVDNRFKINFYADTVLVDGKKIYLDNGKPLVYMPLELKRNLSDSPYKQTAGARVGKYEVDRTAYSDGRQVDNDIVLFRYGDALLMEAEAKVRNGEDGSIELNAIRDRVGMPHVEANLDNILKERLLELVWEGWRRQDLIRFGKYTKAYDQRTPLEKESTGFTTVFPIPQRCLDLNKKLKQNPSY
;
A
#
# COMPACT_ATOMS: atom_id res chain seq x y z
N MET A 1 -39.91 62.79 55.86
CA MET A 1 -39.91 64.21 55.40
C MET A 1 -38.52 64.54 54.87
N LYS A 2 -38.49 64.93 53.60
CA LYS A 2 -37.51 65.85 52.93
C LYS A 2 -36.03 65.57 53.14
N THR A 3 -35.39 65.01 52.10
CA THR A 3 -34.74 65.71 50.94
C THR A 3 -33.38 66.28 51.33
N ILE A 4 -32.31 65.90 50.72
CA ILE A 4 -31.58 66.69 49.71
C ILE A 4 -30.43 65.86 49.13
N ILE A 5 -30.42 65.75 47.83
CA ILE A 5 -29.39 65.22 46.94
C ILE A 5 -28.21 66.18 46.93
N LYS A 6 -26.98 65.63 47.02
CA LYS A 6 -25.79 66.34 46.55
C LYS A 6 -25.00 65.47 45.58
N TYR A 7 -25.02 65.93 44.32
CA TYR A 7 -24.18 65.41 43.25
C TYR A 7 -22.70 65.73 43.58
N ILE A 8 -21.85 64.75 43.54
CA ILE A 8 -20.41 64.91 43.40
C ILE A 8 -20.05 64.28 42.10
N LEU A 9 -19.68 65.09 41.11
CA LEU A 9 -18.98 64.69 39.87
C LEU A 9 -17.67 64.03 40.28
N ALA A 10 -17.52 62.76 39.94
CA ALA A 10 -16.22 62.09 39.86
C ALA A 10 -15.99 61.75 38.40
N ALA A 11 -15.02 62.41 37.78
CA ALA A 11 -14.54 62.10 36.43
C ALA A 11 -13.92 60.71 36.43
N PRO A 12 -14.24 59.87 35.45
CA PRO A 12 -13.55 58.60 35.30
C PRO A 12 -12.19 58.86 34.69
N LEU A 13 -11.15 58.54 35.43
CA LEU A 13 -9.79 58.38 34.92
C LEU A 13 -9.80 57.15 34.02
N MET A 14 -9.83 57.37 32.72
CA MET A 14 -9.53 56.30 31.74
C MET A 14 -8.02 55.99 31.82
N LEU A 15 -7.66 55.05 32.64
CA LEU A 15 -6.41 54.32 32.52
C LEU A 15 -6.57 53.36 31.33
N CYS A 16 -6.02 53.73 30.19
CA CYS A 16 -5.73 52.81 29.08
C CYS A 16 -4.73 51.77 29.59
N PHE A 17 -5.20 50.66 30.08
CA PHE A 17 -4.40 49.45 30.13
C PHE A 17 -4.35 48.92 28.70
N SER A 18 -3.35 49.34 27.92
CA SER A 18 -2.83 48.56 26.81
C SER A 18 -2.12 47.33 27.43
N SER A 19 -2.91 46.37 27.86
CA SER A 19 -2.43 45.02 28.09
C SER A 19 -2.14 44.45 26.70
N CYS A 20 -0.91 44.51 26.27
CA CYS A 20 -0.41 43.52 25.32
C CYS A 20 -0.50 42.19 26.04
N LEU A 21 -1.60 41.50 25.83
CA LEU A 21 -1.72 40.08 26.07
C LEU A 21 -0.99 39.36 24.91
N ASP A 22 0.33 39.45 24.92
CA ASP A 22 1.15 38.39 24.33
C ASP A 22 1.06 37.20 25.29
N GLU A 23 -0.08 36.55 25.25
CA GLU A 23 -0.19 35.21 25.80
C GLU A 23 0.58 34.27 24.85
N HIS A 24 1.87 34.10 25.11
CA HIS A 24 2.59 32.92 24.66
C HIS A 24 2.11 31.74 25.55
N PRO A 25 1.29 30.82 25.04
CA PRO A 25 0.94 29.64 25.80
C PRO A 25 2.23 28.92 26.17
N LYS A 26 2.50 28.77 27.47
CA LYS A 26 3.75 28.15 27.95
C LYS A 26 3.95 26.71 27.51
N ASP A 27 2.90 26.10 26.89
CA ASP A 27 2.84 24.73 26.44
C ASP A 27 2.77 24.59 24.90
N GLN A 28 2.87 25.69 24.11
CA GLN A 28 3.03 25.64 22.66
C GLN A 28 4.46 26.04 22.30
N LEU A 29 5.19 25.09 21.69
CA LEU A 29 6.48 25.41 21.08
C LEU A 29 6.22 26.39 19.93
N ASP A 30 6.90 27.54 19.95
CA ASP A 30 6.89 28.49 18.85
C ASP A 30 7.48 27.83 17.60
N GLN A 31 6.93 28.13 16.41
CA GLN A 31 7.44 27.59 15.15
C GLN A 31 8.94 27.86 14.97
N GLU A 32 9.43 29.03 15.41
CA GLU A 32 10.85 29.35 15.39
C GLU A 32 11.68 28.42 16.30
N ALA A 33 11.12 27.96 17.41
CA ALA A 33 11.79 27.02 18.30
C ALA A 33 11.82 25.58 17.72
N ILE A 34 10.81 25.20 16.92
CA ILE A 34 10.70 23.87 16.30
C ILE A 34 11.67 23.73 15.12
N TYR A 35 11.84 24.79 14.30
CA TYR A 35 12.63 24.74 13.05
C TYR A 35 13.93 25.57 13.15
N ASN A 36 14.62 25.53 14.27
CA ASN A 36 15.75 26.42 14.58
C ASN A 36 17.11 25.92 14.04
N ASN A 37 17.20 24.74 13.48
CA ASN A 37 18.41 24.18 12.88
C ASN A 37 18.06 23.05 11.88
N ALA A 38 19.05 22.64 11.08
CA ALA A 38 18.87 21.63 10.04
C ALA A 38 18.31 20.29 10.55
N ASP A 39 18.78 19.81 11.71
CA ASP A 39 18.33 18.54 12.30
C ASP A 39 16.86 18.61 12.71
N ASN A 40 16.42 19.69 13.32
CA ASN A 40 15.02 19.89 13.67
C ASN A 40 14.12 20.08 12.45
N ILE A 41 14.59 20.76 11.41
CA ILE A 41 13.88 20.86 10.13
C ILE A 41 13.71 19.47 9.53
N TYR A 42 14.79 18.67 9.46
CA TYR A 42 14.71 17.30 8.97
C TYR A 42 13.70 16.45 9.75
N LYS A 43 13.83 16.40 11.08
CA LYS A 43 12.95 15.57 11.95
C LYS A 43 11.47 15.93 11.81
N ASN A 44 11.15 17.21 11.75
CA ASN A 44 9.76 17.67 11.78
C ASN A 44 9.12 17.83 10.39
N ALA A 45 9.90 18.14 9.35
CA ALA A 45 9.38 18.34 8.00
C ALA A 45 9.60 17.13 7.07
N VAL A 46 10.63 16.30 7.28
CA VAL A 46 10.94 15.17 6.40
C VAL A 46 10.64 13.84 7.10
N ALA A 47 11.33 13.56 8.21
CA ALA A 47 11.23 12.28 8.89
C ALA A 47 9.81 11.99 9.41
N SER A 48 9.06 13.03 9.81
CA SER A 48 7.67 12.89 10.26
C SER A 48 6.73 12.31 9.21
N LEU A 49 7.04 12.43 7.90
CA LEU A 49 6.24 11.84 6.82
C LEU A 49 6.26 10.31 6.84
N TYR A 50 7.36 9.72 7.29
CA TYR A 50 7.49 8.27 7.35
C TYR A 50 6.61 7.60 8.40
N ASN A 51 6.11 8.36 9.39
CA ASN A 51 5.09 7.88 10.33
C ASN A 51 3.76 7.50 9.64
N TYR A 52 3.59 7.92 8.38
CA TYR A 52 2.38 7.62 7.59
C TYR A 52 2.57 6.51 6.55
N ILE A 53 3.78 5.97 6.36
CA ILE A 53 3.99 4.84 5.43
C ILE A 53 3.32 3.58 5.99
N GLY A 54 3.55 3.27 7.26
CA GLY A 54 2.76 2.32 8.06
C GLY A 54 1.70 3.03 8.90
N SER A 55 0.98 2.30 9.73
CA SER A 55 0.01 2.85 10.70
C SER A 55 -0.40 1.81 11.74
N ASN A 56 -1.10 2.26 12.78
CA ASN A 56 -1.90 1.44 13.70
C ASN A 56 -3.41 1.80 13.64
N GLN A 57 -3.79 2.62 12.67
CA GLN A 57 -5.18 3.05 12.46
C GLN A 57 -5.79 2.37 11.25
N GLU A 58 -7.05 1.91 11.36
CA GLU A 58 -7.79 1.34 10.23
C GLU A 58 -7.84 2.31 9.05
N SER A 59 -7.70 1.79 7.84
CA SER A 59 -7.70 2.53 6.57
C SER A 59 -6.53 3.50 6.38
N GLU A 60 -5.58 3.56 7.30
CA GLU A 60 -4.32 4.31 7.16
C GLU A 60 -3.14 3.34 7.00
N GLY A 61 -2.01 3.81 6.47
CA GLY A 61 -0.85 3.00 6.09
C GLY A 61 -1.00 2.41 4.67
N LEU A 62 0.13 2.30 3.97
CA LEU A 62 0.16 1.73 2.62
C LEU A 62 -0.11 0.23 2.65
N GLN A 63 0.25 -0.43 3.74
CA GLN A 63 0.00 -1.84 4.00
C GLN A 63 -0.03 -2.10 5.52
N GLY A 64 -0.48 -3.26 5.93
CA GLY A 64 -0.44 -3.72 7.33
C GLY A 64 -1.77 -3.56 8.06
N THR A 65 -2.49 -2.47 7.88
CA THR A 65 -3.75 -2.21 8.59
C THR A 65 -4.99 -2.78 7.90
N CYS A 66 -6.10 -2.82 8.65
CA CYS A 66 -7.39 -3.34 8.20
C CYS A 66 -8.21 -2.27 7.45
N ARG A 67 -9.05 -2.69 6.51
CA ARG A 67 -10.00 -1.84 5.76
C ARG A 67 -9.35 -0.72 4.95
N GLY A 68 -8.07 -0.89 4.60
CA GLY A 68 -7.25 0.08 3.87
C GLY A 68 -6.86 -0.38 2.47
N ILE A 69 -5.82 0.24 1.95
CA ILE A 69 -5.29 0.01 0.59
C ILE A 69 -5.01 -1.48 0.33
N TYR A 70 -4.39 -2.17 1.30
CA TYR A 70 -4.07 -3.59 1.17
C TYR A 70 -5.32 -4.45 0.93
N ASP A 71 -6.38 -4.23 1.71
CA ASP A 71 -7.62 -5.01 1.57
C ASP A 71 -8.28 -4.79 0.22
N TYR A 72 -8.33 -3.54 -0.27
CA TYR A 72 -8.85 -3.25 -1.61
C TYR A 72 -7.99 -3.84 -2.73
N ASN A 73 -6.68 -3.98 -2.54
CA ASN A 73 -5.80 -4.58 -3.53
C ASN A 73 -5.76 -6.11 -3.49
N THR A 74 -6.18 -6.73 -2.39
CA THR A 74 -6.12 -8.18 -2.18
C THR A 74 -7.51 -8.82 -2.22
N LEU A 75 -8.47 -8.31 -1.43
CA LEU A 75 -9.78 -8.93 -1.24
C LEU A 75 -10.80 -8.62 -2.35
N THR A 76 -10.44 -7.77 -3.30
CA THR A 76 -11.23 -7.52 -4.52
C THR A 76 -10.77 -8.39 -5.70
N THR A 77 -9.97 -9.42 -5.45
CA THR A 77 -9.28 -10.21 -6.47
C THR A 77 -9.56 -11.70 -6.34
N ASP A 78 -9.02 -12.48 -7.27
CA ASP A 78 -9.02 -13.94 -7.20
C ASP A 78 -8.07 -14.50 -6.13
N GLU A 79 -7.29 -13.63 -5.43
CA GLU A 79 -6.27 -14.06 -4.48
C GLU A 79 -6.88 -14.50 -3.14
N ALA A 80 -7.73 -13.68 -2.53
CA ALA A 80 -8.19 -13.89 -1.18
C ALA A 80 -9.60 -13.36 -0.91
N MET A 81 -10.21 -13.84 0.19
CA MET A 81 -11.50 -13.34 0.69
C MET A 81 -11.57 -13.42 2.22
N ASN A 82 -12.45 -12.62 2.80
CA ASN A 82 -12.92 -12.78 4.18
C ASN A 82 -14.31 -13.38 4.16
N PRO A 83 -14.47 -14.68 4.45
CA PRO A 83 -15.78 -15.34 4.42
C PRO A 83 -16.61 -15.00 5.65
N ILE A 84 -17.93 -14.91 5.50
CA ILE A 84 -18.87 -14.83 6.63
C ILE A 84 -18.86 -16.16 7.38
N ARG A 85 -18.61 -16.13 8.69
CA ARG A 85 -18.52 -17.31 9.56
C ARG A 85 -19.59 -17.27 10.67
N GLY A 86 -20.85 -17.24 10.25
CA GLY A 86 -21.98 -17.05 11.17
C GLY A 86 -22.14 -15.58 11.54
N GLY A 87 -21.91 -15.21 12.81
CA GLY A 87 -21.91 -13.83 13.25
C GLY A 87 -20.63 -13.07 12.94
N ASP A 88 -19.52 -13.81 12.74
CA ASP A 88 -18.21 -13.21 12.50
C ASP A 88 -18.05 -12.81 11.03
N TRP A 89 -17.30 -11.70 10.78
CA TRP A 89 -16.91 -11.23 9.43
C TRP A 89 -18.06 -10.81 8.53
N TYR A 90 -19.27 -10.59 9.08
CA TYR A 90 -20.36 -9.98 8.32
C TYR A 90 -20.12 -8.47 8.12
N ASP A 91 -19.78 -7.75 9.18
CA ASP A 91 -19.45 -6.31 9.20
C ASP A 91 -20.38 -5.46 8.31
N GLY A 92 -21.69 -5.69 8.39
CA GLY A 92 -22.67 -5.01 7.53
C GLY A 92 -22.56 -5.37 6.05
N GLY A 93 -21.91 -6.48 5.70
CA GLY A 93 -21.66 -6.95 4.33
C GLY A 93 -20.37 -6.39 3.71
N LEU A 94 -19.53 -5.68 4.47
CA LEU A 94 -18.32 -5.03 3.96
C LEU A 94 -17.45 -5.97 3.12
N TRP A 95 -17.03 -7.09 3.70
CA TRP A 95 -16.08 -8.00 3.06
C TRP A 95 -16.68 -8.72 1.84
N GLU A 96 -17.96 -9.08 1.94
CA GLU A 96 -18.67 -9.66 0.81
C GLU A 96 -18.86 -8.67 -0.33
N ASN A 97 -19.22 -7.40 -0.04
CA ASN A 97 -19.33 -6.34 -1.03
C ASN A 97 -17.97 -6.04 -1.69
N MET A 98 -16.90 -6.04 -0.91
CA MET A 98 -15.54 -5.86 -1.41
C MET A 98 -15.19 -6.99 -2.42
N TYR A 99 -15.38 -8.25 -2.05
CA TYR A 99 -15.12 -9.38 -2.92
C TYR A 99 -16.00 -9.41 -4.19
N GLN A 100 -17.23 -8.92 -4.10
CA GLN A 100 -18.18 -8.88 -5.22
C GLN A 100 -18.14 -7.58 -6.03
N HIS A 101 -17.23 -6.66 -5.75
CA HIS A 101 -17.12 -5.32 -6.36
C HIS A 101 -18.38 -4.45 -6.20
N LYS A 102 -19.09 -4.61 -5.08
CA LYS A 102 -20.34 -3.90 -4.77
C LYS A 102 -20.15 -2.66 -3.88
N TRP A 103 -18.98 -2.07 -3.92
CA TRP A 103 -18.74 -0.78 -3.27
C TRP A 103 -19.46 0.36 -4.01
N ASN A 104 -19.59 1.48 -3.34
CA ASN A 104 -20.18 2.71 -3.92
C ASN A 104 -19.55 3.97 -3.32
N ALA A 105 -19.95 5.14 -3.80
CA ALA A 105 -19.40 6.43 -3.37
C ALA A 105 -19.62 6.76 -1.88
N ASN A 106 -20.55 6.09 -1.20
CA ASN A 106 -20.81 6.28 0.22
C ASN A 106 -20.02 5.30 1.12
N ASP A 107 -19.15 4.46 0.55
CA ASP A 107 -18.29 3.57 1.33
C ASP A 107 -17.36 4.38 2.23
N ILE A 108 -17.51 4.19 3.55
CA ILE A 108 -16.75 4.95 4.54
C ILE A 108 -15.26 4.60 4.52
N ASN A 109 -14.90 3.36 4.15
CA ASN A 109 -13.50 2.92 4.12
C ASN A 109 -12.80 3.52 2.91
N LEU A 110 -13.45 3.59 1.74
CA LEU A 110 -12.91 4.32 0.57
C LEU A 110 -12.73 5.81 0.88
N TYR A 111 -13.68 6.44 1.61
CA TYR A 111 -13.50 7.82 2.07
C TYR A 111 -12.30 7.97 3.02
N ASN A 112 -12.12 7.05 3.95
CA ASN A 112 -10.99 7.08 4.88
C ASN A 112 -9.65 6.90 4.14
N VAL A 113 -9.57 5.99 3.16
CA VAL A 113 -8.38 5.81 2.30
C VAL A 113 -8.08 7.08 1.51
N TRP A 114 -9.10 7.69 0.89
CA TRP A 114 -8.94 8.98 0.20
C TRP A 114 -8.37 10.05 1.15
N LYS A 115 -9.01 10.19 2.31
CA LYS A 115 -8.59 11.17 3.33
C LYS A 115 -7.15 10.93 3.79
N TYR A 116 -6.76 9.68 4.02
CA TYR A 116 -5.40 9.32 4.38
C TYR A 116 -4.38 9.70 3.30
N LEU A 117 -4.62 9.34 2.05
CA LEU A 117 -3.70 9.64 0.95
C LEU A 117 -3.52 11.16 0.78
N PHE A 118 -4.63 11.91 0.76
CA PHE A 118 -4.57 13.36 0.62
C PHE A 118 -4.04 14.08 1.86
N LYS A 119 -4.22 13.53 3.07
CA LYS A 119 -3.58 14.02 4.28
C LYS A 119 -2.05 14.07 4.11
N VAL A 120 -1.45 12.98 3.62
CA VAL A 120 0.02 12.92 3.46
C VAL A 120 0.50 13.82 2.32
N ILE A 121 -0.24 13.90 1.21
CA ILE A 121 0.05 14.84 0.12
C ILE A 121 0.07 16.29 0.64
N VAL A 122 -0.92 16.69 1.43
CA VAL A 122 -0.98 18.04 2.02
C VAL A 122 0.16 18.27 3.01
N ILE A 123 0.47 17.29 3.87
CA ILE A 123 1.60 17.40 4.81
C ILE A 123 2.93 17.51 4.02
N SER A 124 3.10 16.77 2.92
CA SER A 124 4.29 16.90 2.06
C SER A 124 4.41 18.30 1.47
N ASN A 125 3.30 18.93 1.04
CA ASN A 125 3.32 20.32 0.56
C ASN A 125 3.68 21.30 1.69
N GLN A 126 3.18 21.06 2.90
CA GLN A 126 3.57 21.85 4.08
C GLN A 126 5.06 21.69 4.38
N SER A 127 5.60 20.48 4.32
CA SER A 127 7.03 20.20 4.50
C SER A 127 7.89 20.96 3.50
N LEU A 128 7.50 20.99 2.22
CA LEU A 128 8.20 21.75 1.19
C LEU A 128 8.18 23.26 1.49
N SER A 129 7.05 23.80 1.96
CA SER A 129 6.93 25.20 2.38
C SER A 129 7.83 25.52 3.59
N ILE A 130 7.93 24.59 4.56
CA ILE A 130 8.81 24.74 5.72
C ILE A 130 10.28 24.73 5.29
N ILE A 131 10.69 23.80 4.44
CA ILE A 131 12.07 23.73 3.93
C ILE A 131 12.42 25.02 3.19
N ASP A 132 11.57 25.54 2.31
CA ASP A 132 11.81 26.77 1.56
C ASP A 132 11.90 27.99 2.48
N SER A 133 11.01 28.14 3.46
CA SER A 133 10.99 29.26 4.40
C SER A 133 12.20 29.27 5.35
N HIS A 134 12.81 28.11 5.61
CA HIS A 134 13.96 27.96 6.52
C HIS A 134 15.27 27.62 5.80
N LYS A 135 15.35 27.81 4.49
CA LYS A 135 16.54 27.49 3.68
C LYS A 135 17.81 28.22 4.09
N SER A 136 17.69 29.34 4.79
CA SER A 136 18.84 30.05 5.35
C SER A 136 19.54 29.28 6.49
N LEU A 137 18.87 28.31 7.09
CA LEU A 137 19.41 27.44 8.16
C LEU A 137 19.94 26.09 7.58
N LEU A 138 19.83 25.88 6.28
CA LEU A 138 20.23 24.67 5.57
C LEU A 138 21.40 24.95 4.64
N SER A 139 22.25 23.96 4.41
CA SER A 139 23.17 24.00 3.28
C SER A 139 22.40 23.82 1.96
N ALA A 140 23.02 24.16 0.83
CA ALA A 140 22.43 23.94 -0.49
C ALA A 140 22.17 22.45 -0.74
N GLU A 141 23.03 21.57 -0.24
CA GLU A 141 22.89 20.12 -0.30
C GLU A 141 21.71 19.63 0.54
N GLN A 142 21.62 20.03 1.81
CA GLN A 142 20.49 19.69 2.69
C GLN A 142 19.15 20.18 2.11
N THR A 143 19.11 21.39 1.55
CA THR A 143 17.88 21.91 0.91
C THR A 143 17.47 21.04 -0.27
N ARG A 144 18.43 20.66 -1.13
CA ARG A 144 18.19 19.77 -2.29
C ARG A 144 17.69 18.41 -1.82
N ASP A 145 18.40 17.75 -0.91
CA ASP A 145 18.14 16.36 -0.49
C ASP A 145 16.81 16.26 0.27
N PHE A 146 16.53 17.18 1.19
CA PHE A 146 15.25 17.21 1.92
C PHE A 146 14.07 17.46 0.97
N THR A 147 14.24 18.38 0.01
CA THR A 147 13.22 18.66 -1.01
C THR A 147 12.97 17.46 -1.89
N ALA A 148 14.03 16.79 -2.36
CA ALA A 148 13.92 15.60 -3.19
C ALA A 148 13.19 14.46 -2.47
N GLU A 149 13.53 14.21 -1.22
CA GLU A 149 12.92 13.14 -0.42
C GLU A 149 11.41 13.40 -0.16
N VAL A 150 11.04 14.63 0.22
CA VAL A 150 9.63 14.99 0.42
C VAL A 150 8.82 14.88 -0.88
N ARG A 151 9.39 15.31 -2.02
CA ARG A 151 8.75 15.19 -3.34
C ARG A 151 8.57 13.72 -3.73
N ALA A 152 9.55 12.86 -3.45
CA ALA A 152 9.46 11.43 -3.71
C ALA A 152 8.36 10.75 -2.87
N VAL A 153 8.26 11.08 -1.57
CA VAL A 153 7.16 10.62 -0.71
C VAL A 153 5.82 11.09 -1.24
N ARG A 154 5.69 12.38 -1.61
CA ARG A 154 4.46 12.92 -2.22
C ARG A 154 4.08 12.18 -3.50
N ALA A 155 5.04 11.90 -4.37
CA ALA A 155 4.81 11.14 -5.61
C ALA A 155 4.35 9.71 -5.33
N LEU A 156 4.90 9.03 -4.32
CA LEU A 156 4.46 7.71 -3.87
C LEU A 156 2.98 7.74 -3.44
N PHE A 157 2.55 8.74 -2.69
CA PHE A 157 1.15 8.87 -2.28
C PHE A 157 0.22 9.23 -3.44
N TYR A 158 0.66 10.04 -4.40
CA TYR A 158 -0.07 10.27 -5.64
C TYR A 158 -0.21 9.00 -6.49
N TYR A 159 0.82 8.14 -6.52
CA TYR A 159 0.74 6.85 -7.19
C TYR A 159 -0.43 5.99 -6.66
N TYR A 160 -0.53 5.84 -5.33
CA TYR A 160 -1.66 5.11 -4.74
C TYR A 160 -3.01 5.81 -4.96
N ALA A 161 -3.05 7.14 -4.88
CA ALA A 161 -4.27 7.90 -5.13
C ALA A 161 -4.76 7.72 -6.59
N MET A 162 -3.86 7.80 -7.56
CA MET A 162 -4.15 7.57 -8.97
C MET A 162 -4.57 6.13 -9.24
N ASP A 163 -3.83 5.14 -8.71
CA ASP A 163 -4.14 3.72 -8.92
C ASP A 163 -5.52 3.34 -8.38
N MET A 164 -5.90 3.88 -7.22
CA MET A 164 -7.19 3.58 -6.61
C MET A 164 -8.34 4.38 -7.22
N PHE A 165 -8.17 5.69 -7.42
CA PHE A 165 -9.28 6.58 -7.75
C PHE A 165 -9.25 7.15 -9.18
N GLY A 166 -8.21 6.87 -9.95
CA GLY A 166 -8.05 7.34 -11.33
C GLY A 166 -7.86 8.85 -11.42
N ARG A 167 -8.97 9.59 -11.54
CA ARG A 167 -8.99 11.06 -11.63
C ARG A 167 -8.91 11.68 -10.26
N VAL A 168 -7.79 12.32 -9.94
CA VAL A 168 -7.57 12.97 -8.65
C VAL A 168 -7.03 14.38 -8.82
N PRO A 169 -7.21 15.29 -7.85
CA PRO A 169 -6.62 16.61 -7.91
C PRO A 169 -5.09 16.56 -7.79
N ILE A 170 -4.38 17.36 -8.59
CA ILE A 170 -2.96 17.65 -8.38
C ILE A 170 -2.86 18.95 -7.59
N VAL A 171 -2.36 18.86 -6.35
CA VAL A 171 -2.16 19.99 -5.44
C VAL A 171 -0.70 19.98 -4.99
N THR A 172 0.03 21.03 -5.33
CA THR A 172 1.48 21.15 -5.06
C THR A 172 1.83 22.30 -4.12
N SER A 173 0.85 23.07 -3.67
CA SER A 173 1.01 24.16 -2.72
C SER A 173 0.23 23.87 -1.43
N TYR A 174 0.75 24.33 -0.29
CA TYR A 174 0.13 24.12 1.03
C TYR A 174 -1.08 25.05 1.27
N ASP A 175 -1.06 26.27 0.75
CA ASP A 175 -2.02 27.33 1.02
C ASP A 175 -3.17 27.41 0.00
N VAL A 176 -3.34 26.38 -0.83
CA VAL A 176 -4.43 26.30 -1.84
C VAL A 176 -5.79 26.23 -1.16
N LYS A 177 -6.67 27.17 -1.54
CA LYS A 177 -8.06 27.16 -1.08
C LYS A 177 -8.85 26.06 -1.79
N LEU A 178 -9.80 25.45 -1.09
CA LEU A 178 -10.61 24.34 -1.61
C LEU A 178 -11.31 24.70 -2.95
N GLU A 179 -11.74 25.94 -3.10
CA GLU A 179 -12.42 26.43 -4.32
C GLU A 179 -11.46 26.49 -5.55
N GLN A 180 -10.16 26.42 -5.33
CA GLN A 180 -9.16 26.43 -6.40
C GLN A 180 -8.76 25.01 -6.82
N VAL A 181 -9.06 24.01 -6.00
CA VAL A 181 -8.73 22.61 -6.27
C VAL A 181 -9.62 22.07 -7.40
N THR A 182 -8.99 21.63 -8.49
CA THR A 182 -9.65 20.99 -9.63
C THR A 182 -9.18 19.55 -9.79
N GLN A 183 -10.04 18.71 -10.33
CA GLN A 183 -9.69 17.33 -10.69
C GLN A 183 -8.80 17.32 -11.94
N SER A 184 -7.83 16.43 -11.99
CA SER A 184 -6.99 16.15 -13.14
C SER A 184 -7.36 14.81 -13.76
N GLU A 185 -7.13 14.65 -15.07
CA GLU A 185 -7.26 13.36 -15.73
C GLU A 185 -6.17 12.39 -15.24
N ARG A 186 -6.43 11.09 -15.35
CA ARG A 186 -5.51 10.07 -14.86
C ARG A 186 -4.13 10.17 -15.54
N SER A 187 -4.10 10.43 -16.84
CA SER A 187 -2.88 10.61 -17.61
C SER A 187 -2.06 11.82 -17.16
N GLU A 188 -2.72 12.90 -16.72
CA GLU A 188 -2.03 14.08 -16.17
C GLU A 188 -1.40 13.78 -14.81
N VAL A 189 -2.12 13.03 -13.94
CA VAL A 189 -1.58 12.59 -12.65
C VAL A 189 -0.41 11.64 -12.86
N PHE A 190 -0.53 10.70 -13.78
CA PHE A 190 0.55 9.78 -14.16
C PHE A 190 1.79 10.55 -14.61
N LYS A 191 1.62 11.49 -15.54
CA LYS A 191 2.74 12.32 -16.01
C LYS A 191 3.38 13.12 -14.88
N PHE A 192 2.57 13.71 -14.00
CA PHE A 192 3.06 14.45 -12.83
C PHE A 192 3.94 13.55 -11.93
N ILE A 193 3.49 12.33 -11.64
CA ILE A 193 4.25 11.39 -10.78
C ILE A 193 5.57 11.00 -11.45
N VAL A 194 5.55 10.70 -12.76
CA VAL A 194 6.76 10.33 -13.51
C VAL A 194 7.75 11.49 -13.53
N ASP A 195 7.29 12.69 -13.86
CA ASP A 195 8.15 13.89 -13.93
C ASP A 195 8.78 14.19 -12.55
N GLU A 196 7.99 14.11 -11.46
CA GLU A 196 8.50 14.29 -10.09
C GLU A 196 9.59 13.27 -9.75
N LEU A 197 9.32 11.99 -9.97
CA LEU A 197 10.27 10.93 -9.62
C LEU A 197 11.53 10.98 -10.48
N GLN A 198 11.42 11.24 -11.80
CA GLN A 198 12.59 11.36 -12.67
C GLN A 198 13.48 12.56 -12.31
N ASP A 199 12.88 13.66 -11.90
CA ASP A 199 13.61 14.85 -11.45
C ASP A 199 14.34 14.64 -10.12
N VAL A 200 13.72 13.94 -9.17
CA VAL A 200 14.31 13.78 -7.83
C VAL A 200 15.18 12.54 -7.66
N ALA A 201 14.97 11.47 -8.42
CA ALA A 201 15.71 10.22 -8.25
C ALA A 201 17.25 10.40 -8.27
N PRO A 202 17.86 11.23 -9.16
CA PRO A 202 19.30 11.46 -9.13
C PRO A 202 19.81 12.21 -7.89
N GLN A 203 18.89 12.82 -7.10
CA GLN A 203 19.20 13.60 -5.91
C GLN A 203 18.98 12.79 -4.62
N LEU A 204 18.31 11.64 -4.72
CA LEU A 204 18.09 10.75 -3.58
C LEU A 204 19.34 9.92 -3.28
N ALA A 205 19.49 9.55 -2.01
CA ALA A 205 20.51 8.62 -1.56
C ALA A 205 20.39 7.26 -2.29
N ASP A 206 21.53 6.60 -2.52
CA ASP A 206 21.59 5.31 -3.23
C ASP A 206 21.66 4.09 -2.30
N GLU A 207 21.51 4.31 -0.99
CA GLU A 207 21.50 3.28 0.02
C GLU A 207 20.25 2.40 -0.05
N HIS A 208 20.39 1.16 0.44
CA HIS A 208 19.32 0.21 0.56
C HIS A 208 18.38 0.59 1.72
N SER A 209 17.15 0.96 1.40
CA SER A 209 16.15 1.45 2.36
C SER A 209 15.70 0.40 3.39
N ASN A 210 15.81 -0.90 3.08
CA ASN A 210 15.41 -1.96 4.00
C ASN A 210 16.47 -2.24 5.09
N LYS A 211 17.72 -1.79 4.92
CA LYS A 211 18.80 -2.06 5.88
C LYS A 211 18.80 -1.04 7.01
N GLN A 212 19.07 -1.52 8.22
CA GLN A 212 19.24 -0.64 9.38
C GLN A 212 20.34 0.40 9.14
N GLY A 213 20.11 1.63 9.55
CA GLY A 213 20.99 2.78 9.36
C GLY A 213 20.20 4.06 9.12
N ASP A 214 20.88 5.08 8.64
CA ASP A 214 20.31 6.44 8.47
C ASP A 214 19.20 6.50 7.42
N TYR A 215 19.14 5.54 6.51
CA TYR A 215 18.16 5.48 5.42
C TYR A 215 17.09 4.38 5.61
N TYR A 216 17.05 3.75 6.78
CA TYR A 216 16.10 2.67 7.05
C TYR A 216 14.65 3.15 6.96
N GLY A 217 13.88 2.51 6.09
CA GLY A 217 12.47 2.83 5.81
C GLY A 217 12.25 4.13 5.01
N ARG A 218 13.33 4.78 4.52
CA ARG A 218 13.23 6.03 3.75
C ARG A 218 13.13 5.77 2.25
N VAL A 219 12.55 6.74 1.51
CA VAL A 219 12.50 6.70 0.04
C VAL A 219 13.88 7.07 -0.51
N THR A 220 14.62 6.08 -0.97
CA THR A 220 15.95 6.21 -1.60
C THR A 220 15.83 6.08 -3.12
N ARG A 221 16.92 6.28 -3.86
CA ARG A 221 16.93 6.15 -5.34
C ARG A 221 16.45 4.78 -5.81
N PRO A 222 16.86 3.63 -5.22
CA PRO A 222 16.30 2.33 -5.58
C PRO A 222 14.78 2.24 -5.42
N VAL A 223 14.21 2.85 -4.38
CA VAL A 223 12.75 2.91 -4.18
C VAL A 223 12.07 3.69 -5.30
N ALA A 224 12.64 4.83 -5.68
CA ALA A 224 12.15 5.65 -6.80
C ALA A 224 12.27 4.90 -8.15
N ASN A 225 13.39 4.20 -8.40
CA ASN A 225 13.61 3.38 -9.59
C ASN A 225 12.60 2.24 -9.69
N PHE A 226 12.32 1.54 -8.59
CA PHE A 226 11.30 0.51 -8.56
C PHE A 226 9.91 1.07 -8.90
N LEU A 227 9.54 2.21 -8.33
CA LEU A 227 8.25 2.84 -8.60
C LEU A 227 8.14 3.32 -10.05
N LEU A 228 9.21 3.83 -10.64
CA LEU A 228 9.28 4.20 -12.06
C LEU A 228 9.15 2.97 -12.98
N ALA A 229 9.77 1.83 -12.63
CA ALA A 229 9.57 0.57 -13.34
C ALA A 229 8.09 0.14 -13.32
N LYS A 230 7.46 0.22 -12.14
CA LYS A 230 6.05 -0.13 -11.95
C LYS A 230 5.09 0.81 -12.69
N LEU A 231 5.38 2.11 -12.72
CA LEU A 231 4.65 3.10 -13.51
C LEU A 231 4.76 2.82 -15.00
N ALA A 232 5.96 2.52 -15.50
CA ALA A 232 6.18 2.19 -16.90
C ALA A 232 5.46 0.89 -17.31
N LEU A 233 5.51 -0.16 -16.47
CA LEU A 233 4.81 -1.41 -16.72
C LEU A 233 3.27 -1.23 -16.81
N ASN A 234 2.72 -0.29 -16.06
CA ASN A 234 1.27 0.00 -16.03
C ASN A 234 0.88 1.22 -16.90
N ALA A 235 1.78 1.70 -17.77
CA ALA A 235 1.55 2.92 -18.55
C ALA A 235 0.29 2.86 -19.41
N GLU A 236 -0.02 1.71 -20.05
CA GLU A 236 -1.26 1.52 -20.82
C GLU A 236 -2.53 1.76 -19.99
N ILE A 237 -2.46 1.48 -18.67
CA ILE A 237 -3.57 1.68 -17.74
C ILE A 237 -3.66 3.14 -17.32
N TYR A 238 -2.52 3.74 -16.96
CA TYR A 238 -2.50 5.07 -16.34
C TYR A 238 -2.60 6.21 -17.34
N THR A 239 -2.29 5.97 -18.62
CA THR A 239 -2.50 6.95 -19.70
C THR A 239 -3.90 6.90 -20.32
N ASP A 240 -4.74 5.95 -19.90
CA ASP A 240 -6.11 5.80 -20.38
C ASP A 240 -7.06 6.62 -19.50
N ASP A 241 -7.58 7.74 -20.04
CA ASP A 241 -8.51 8.62 -19.36
C ASP A 241 -9.98 8.17 -19.48
N ASN A 242 -10.25 7.17 -20.34
CA ASN A 242 -11.58 6.59 -20.52
C ASN A 242 -11.56 5.05 -20.43
N TRP A 243 -11.19 4.52 -19.29
CA TRP A 243 -11.07 3.07 -19.03
C TRP A 243 -12.37 2.27 -19.21
N THR A 244 -13.48 2.92 -19.60
CA THR A 244 -14.78 2.27 -19.83
C THR A 244 -15.11 2.04 -21.30
N ASP A 245 -14.29 2.48 -22.25
CA ASP A 245 -14.53 2.31 -23.69
C ASP A 245 -13.82 1.12 -24.33
N GLY A 246 -13.01 0.39 -23.54
CA GLY A 246 -12.24 -0.78 -23.98
C GLY A 246 -11.07 -0.48 -24.91
N LYS A 247 -10.68 0.79 -25.03
CA LYS A 247 -9.55 1.22 -25.87
C LYS A 247 -8.39 1.63 -24.97
N ARG A 248 -7.21 1.13 -25.29
CA ARG A 248 -5.96 1.49 -24.61
C ARG A 248 -4.89 1.77 -25.64
N GLN A 249 -4.01 2.71 -25.35
CA GLN A 249 -2.81 2.93 -26.13
C GLN A 249 -1.83 1.78 -25.85
N ASP A 250 -1.21 1.23 -26.90
CA ASP A 250 -0.16 0.21 -26.77
C ASP A 250 1.08 0.83 -26.09
N GLY A 251 1.65 0.13 -25.13
CA GLY A 251 2.84 0.57 -24.40
C GLY A 251 4.05 0.85 -25.28
N LYS A 252 4.16 0.23 -26.47
CA LYS A 252 5.16 0.56 -27.50
C LYS A 252 5.00 1.98 -28.06
N SER A 253 3.83 2.59 -27.90
CA SER A 253 3.52 3.95 -28.36
C SER A 253 3.51 4.99 -27.24
N ILE A 254 3.70 4.57 -25.99
CA ILE A 254 3.83 5.44 -24.81
C ILE A 254 5.31 5.63 -24.53
N TYR A 255 5.77 6.87 -24.51
CA TYR A 255 7.20 7.16 -24.43
C TYR A 255 7.55 7.93 -23.17
N PHE A 256 8.72 7.60 -22.62
CA PHE A 256 9.40 8.27 -21.54
C PHE A 256 10.71 8.87 -22.03
N ASN A 257 11.14 9.93 -21.38
CA ASN A 257 12.52 10.41 -21.51
C ASN A 257 13.34 9.81 -20.36
N VAL A 258 14.27 8.93 -20.68
CA VAL A 258 15.14 8.28 -19.67
C VAL A 258 16.57 8.71 -19.98
N ASN A 259 17.15 9.56 -19.14
CA ASN A 259 18.52 10.11 -19.31
C ASN A 259 18.76 10.75 -20.69
N GLY A 260 17.76 11.46 -21.23
CA GLY A 260 17.82 12.11 -22.53
C GLY A 260 17.50 11.21 -23.72
N GLU A 261 17.28 9.91 -23.51
CA GLU A 261 16.86 8.95 -24.52
C GLU A 261 15.36 8.73 -24.49
N LYS A 262 14.73 8.64 -25.66
CA LYS A 262 13.31 8.31 -25.80
C LYS A 262 13.15 6.78 -25.80
N LYS A 263 12.52 6.23 -24.74
CA LYS A 263 12.24 4.80 -24.59
C LYS A 263 10.72 4.58 -24.53
N ASN A 264 10.22 3.49 -25.10
CA ASN A 264 8.83 3.11 -24.93
C ASN A 264 8.57 2.60 -23.48
N ALA A 265 7.31 2.35 -23.12
CA ALA A 265 6.96 1.95 -21.76
C ALA A 265 7.66 0.66 -21.32
N TRP A 266 7.78 -0.32 -22.20
CA TRP A 266 8.43 -1.59 -21.91
C TRP A 266 9.94 -1.45 -21.74
N GLU A 267 10.60 -0.76 -22.68
CA GLU A 267 12.03 -0.43 -22.59
C GLU A 267 12.35 0.37 -21.32
N THR A 268 11.44 1.26 -20.92
CA THR A 268 11.59 2.06 -19.70
C THR A 268 11.50 1.18 -18.45
N CYS A 269 10.54 0.25 -18.41
CA CYS A 269 10.41 -0.71 -17.31
C CYS A 269 11.67 -1.57 -17.20
N ILE A 270 12.15 -2.15 -18.31
CA ILE A 270 13.36 -2.98 -18.35
C ILE A 270 14.56 -2.17 -17.83
N TRP A 271 14.72 -0.93 -18.31
CA TRP A 271 15.84 -0.07 -17.90
C TRP A 271 15.87 0.17 -16.39
N TYR A 272 14.73 0.50 -15.76
CA TYR A 272 14.68 0.73 -14.32
C TYR A 272 14.87 -0.57 -13.51
N CYS A 273 14.40 -1.71 -13.98
CA CYS A 273 14.69 -3.01 -13.37
C CYS A 273 16.20 -3.35 -13.43
N GLU A 274 16.88 -3.03 -14.54
CA GLU A 274 18.33 -3.17 -14.68
C GLU A 274 19.10 -2.24 -13.72
N GLN A 275 18.60 -1.01 -13.47
CA GLN A 275 19.21 -0.13 -12.46
C GLN A 275 19.21 -0.78 -11.08
N LEU A 276 18.12 -1.41 -10.67
CA LEU A 276 18.04 -2.10 -9.37
C LEU A 276 19.08 -3.22 -9.26
N ARG A 277 19.34 -3.95 -10.35
CA ARG A 277 20.41 -4.96 -10.40
C ARG A 277 21.79 -4.32 -10.24
N GLN A 278 22.03 -3.18 -10.90
CA GLN A 278 23.29 -2.43 -10.79
C GLN A 278 23.47 -1.83 -9.38
N GLU A 279 22.40 -1.50 -8.69
CA GLU A 279 22.39 -1.04 -7.29
C GLU A 279 22.59 -2.19 -6.29
N GLY A 280 22.77 -3.44 -6.76
CA GLY A 280 23.16 -4.58 -5.96
C GLY A 280 22.00 -5.38 -5.36
N TYR A 281 20.77 -5.19 -5.85
CA TYR A 281 19.65 -6.05 -5.47
C TYR A 281 19.73 -7.40 -6.21
N GLU A 282 19.47 -8.45 -5.48
CA GLU A 282 19.49 -9.84 -5.98
C GLU A 282 18.43 -10.67 -5.26
N LEU A 283 18.04 -11.80 -5.86
CA LEU A 283 17.15 -12.75 -5.18
C LEU A 283 17.82 -13.34 -3.96
N GLU A 284 17.08 -13.41 -2.85
CA GLU A 284 17.47 -14.26 -1.73
C GLU A 284 17.44 -15.73 -2.15
N SER A 285 18.45 -16.47 -1.72
CA SER A 285 18.51 -17.91 -2.00
C SER A 285 17.40 -18.71 -1.32
N ASP A 286 16.97 -18.28 -0.14
CA ASP A 286 15.78 -18.77 0.55
C ASP A 286 14.65 -17.73 0.46
N TYR A 287 13.58 -18.09 -0.25
CA TYR A 287 12.40 -17.27 -0.39
C TYR A 287 11.82 -16.77 0.95
N ALA A 288 11.85 -17.62 1.98
CA ALA A 288 11.25 -17.33 3.27
C ALA A 288 12.01 -16.24 4.05
N SER A 289 13.30 -16.07 3.78
CA SER A 289 14.13 -15.09 4.49
C SER A 289 13.69 -13.64 4.26
N ASN A 290 13.03 -13.35 3.12
CA ASN A 290 12.43 -12.04 2.85
C ASN A 290 11.33 -11.65 3.85
N PHE A 291 10.75 -12.62 4.54
CA PHE A 291 9.59 -12.47 5.42
C PHE A 291 9.87 -12.98 6.84
N ALA A 292 11.13 -13.21 7.17
CA ALA A 292 11.56 -13.63 8.49
C ALA A 292 11.33 -12.53 9.53
N VAL A 293 11.35 -12.89 10.81
CA VAL A 293 11.54 -11.93 11.90
C VAL A 293 12.93 -11.32 11.72
N HIS A 294 13.03 -9.98 11.76
CA HIS A 294 14.27 -9.25 11.45
C HIS A 294 14.74 -9.47 9.99
N ASN A 295 13.84 -9.20 9.03
CA ASN A 295 14.14 -9.33 7.60
C ASN A 295 14.81 -8.09 6.96
N GLU A 296 15.28 -7.16 7.77
CA GLU A 296 15.96 -5.93 7.34
C GLU A 296 17.31 -6.17 6.63
N ASN A 297 17.86 -7.38 6.75
CA ASN A 297 19.10 -7.74 6.06
C ASN A 297 18.90 -8.39 4.68
N SER A 298 17.64 -8.55 4.23
CA SER A 298 17.35 -9.13 2.92
C SER A 298 18.05 -8.35 1.80
N LYS A 299 18.64 -9.06 0.86
CA LYS A 299 19.25 -8.50 -0.36
C LYS A 299 18.20 -8.22 -1.44
N GLU A 300 17.00 -8.74 -1.24
CA GLU A 300 15.89 -8.66 -2.19
C GLU A 300 14.91 -7.55 -1.84
N ASN A 301 14.71 -7.24 -0.54
CA ASN A 301 13.79 -6.21 -0.11
C ASN A 301 14.31 -4.81 -0.48
N ILE A 302 13.48 -4.03 -1.19
CA ILE A 302 13.83 -2.68 -1.68
C ILE A 302 13.23 -1.60 -0.80
N PHE A 303 11.96 -1.76 -0.43
CA PHE A 303 11.24 -0.82 0.42
C PHE A 303 10.32 -1.58 1.37
N THR A 304 10.45 -1.28 2.65
CA THR A 304 9.68 -1.91 3.71
C THR A 304 9.01 -0.86 4.60
N ILE A 305 7.97 -1.28 5.31
CA ILE A 305 7.49 -0.54 6.48
C ILE A 305 8.26 -1.10 7.67
N PRO A 306 9.15 -0.31 8.31
CA PRO A 306 9.87 -0.75 9.49
C PRO A 306 8.92 -1.12 10.62
N LEU A 307 9.10 -2.31 11.18
CA LEU A 307 8.41 -2.75 12.38
C LEU A 307 9.43 -3.12 13.46
N ASP A 308 9.27 -2.51 14.60
CA ASP A 308 9.88 -2.86 15.87
C ASP A 308 8.84 -2.60 16.94
N LYS A 309 8.34 -3.64 17.58
CA LYS A 309 7.23 -3.56 18.55
C LYS A 309 7.52 -2.65 19.75
N ASN A 310 8.79 -2.30 20.00
CA ASN A 310 9.19 -1.40 21.08
C ASN A 310 9.36 0.06 20.63
N LEU A 311 9.64 0.29 19.34
CA LEU A 311 9.98 1.60 18.80
C LEU A 311 8.87 2.21 17.96
N TYR A 312 8.12 1.38 17.22
CA TYR A 312 7.10 1.84 16.27
C TYR A 312 5.71 1.38 16.66
N LEU A 313 4.71 2.19 16.34
CA LEU A 313 3.30 1.84 16.55
C LEU A 313 2.67 1.13 15.35
N ASN A 314 3.43 0.87 14.28
CA ASN A 314 2.94 0.20 13.09
C ASN A 314 2.45 -1.22 13.42
N GLU A 315 1.37 -1.64 12.79
CA GLU A 315 0.74 -2.94 13.00
C GLU A 315 0.77 -3.80 11.74
N TYR A 316 0.81 -5.11 11.92
CA TYR A 316 0.64 -6.10 10.86
C TYR A 316 -0.64 -6.90 11.06
N HIS A 317 -1.77 -6.26 10.79
CA HIS A 317 -3.09 -6.75 11.18
C HIS A 317 -3.55 -7.99 10.41
N TYR A 318 -3.29 -8.12 9.10
CA TYR A 318 -3.84 -9.23 8.35
C TYR A 318 -3.16 -10.59 8.61
N LEU A 319 -1.94 -10.62 9.12
CA LEU A 319 -1.34 -11.86 9.66
C LEU A 319 -2.12 -12.37 10.86
N PHE A 320 -2.38 -11.49 11.81
CA PHE A 320 -3.16 -11.71 12.99
C PHE A 320 -4.60 -12.12 12.64
N ARG A 321 -5.25 -11.43 11.72
CA ARG A 321 -6.63 -11.62 11.27
C ARG A 321 -6.89 -12.99 10.62
N SER A 322 -5.91 -13.58 9.97
CA SER A 322 -6.08 -14.79 9.17
C SER A 322 -6.23 -16.07 9.98
N ARG A 323 -5.39 -16.28 11.00
CA ARG A 323 -5.32 -17.55 11.74
C ARG A 323 -6.57 -17.77 12.59
N HIS A 324 -6.91 -19.06 12.83
CA HIS A 324 -7.94 -19.43 13.79
C HIS A 324 -7.54 -19.04 15.23
N TYR A 325 -8.49 -18.71 16.11
CA TYR A 325 -8.25 -18.29 17.49
C TYR A 325 -7.31 -19.25 18.26
N LYS A 326 -7.53 -20.57 18.15
CA LYS A 326 -6.67 -21.59 18.79
C LYS A 326 -5.26 -21.63 18.19
N HIS A 327 -5.13 -21.29 16.89
CA HIS A 327 -3.83 -21.24 16.23
C HIS A 327 -3.01 -20.05 16.73
N GLY A 328 -3.60 -18.86 16.79
CA GLY A 328 -2.95 -17.70 17.38
C GLY A 328 -2.59 -17.91 18.85
N GLY A 329 -3.54 -18.46 19.64
CA GLY A 329 -3.30 -18.77 21.05
C GLY A 329 -2.16 -19.77 21.29
N ALA A 330 -1.93 -20.72 20.38
CA ALA A 330 -0.81 -21.66 20.47
C ALA A 330 0.55 -20.97 20.24
N TYR A 331 0.57 -19.82 19.58
CA TYR A 331 1.75 -18.96 19.46
C TYR A 331 1.89 -17.92 20.60
N GLY A 332 0.95 -17.89 21.53
CA GLY A 332 0.95 -16.92 22.64
C GLY A 332 0.24 -15.60 22.32
N GLY A 333 -0.33 -15.47 21.13
CA GLY A 333 -1.03 -14.26 20.66
C GLY A 333 -2.53 -14.46 20.42
N SER A 334 -3.17 -13.43 19.90
CA SER A 334 -4.56 -13.46 19.43
C SER A 334 -4.63 -13.76 17.94
N SER A 335 -5.82 -14.05 17.43
CA SER A 335 -6.15 -14.19 16.00
C SER A 335 -7.66 -14.06 15.82
N GLU A 336 -8.12 -13.82 14.57
CA GLU A 336 -9.52 -13.47 14.31
C GLU A 336 -10.25 -14.44 13.38
N ASN A 337 -9.57 -15.46 12.85
CA ASN A 337 -10.15 -16.47 11.94
C ASN A 337 -10.79 -15.87 10.67
N GLY A 338 -10.19 -14.82 10.09
CA GLY A 338 -10.74 -14.06 8.96
C GLY A 338 -10.22 -14.53 7.60
N THR A 339 -9.29 -13.74 7.03
CA THR A 339 -8.79 -13.84 5.66
C THR A 339 -8.31 -15.23 5.28
N CYS A 340 -8.70 -15.67 4.08
CA CYS A 340 -8.30 -16.94 3.49
C CYS A 340 -7.92 -16.76 2.01
N ALA A 341 -6.96 -17.54 1.54
CA ALA A 341 -6.75 -17.69 0.10
C ALA A 341 -8.00 -18.31 -0.55
N THR A 342 -8.34 -17.84 -1.75
CA THR A 342 -9.43 -18.42 -2.55
C THR A 342 -9.10 -19.85 -2.99
N VAL A 343 -10.12 -20.59 -3.44
CA VAL A 343 -9.94 -21.93 -3.99
C VAL A 343 -9.10 -21.89 -5.26
N SER A 344 -9.28 -20.88 -6.12
CA SER A 344 -8.47 -20.72 -7.33
C SER A 344 -6.99 -20.46 -7.00
N THR A 345 -6.70 -19.66 -5.99
CA THR A 345 -5.32 -19.42 -5.55
C THR A 345 -4.65 -20.71 -5.07
N VAL A 346 -5.25 -21.45 -4.15
CA VAL A 346 -4.60 -22.70 -3.67
C VAL A 346 -4.45 -23.74 -4.79
N LYS A 347 -5.38 -23.80 -5.74
CA LYS A 347 -5.25 -24.66 -6.93
C LYS A 347 -4.15 -24.18 -7.88
N ALA A 348 -3.93 -22.87 -8.02
CA ALA A 348 -2.83 -22.33 -8.84
C ALA A 348 -1.47 -22.80 -8.33
N PHE A 349 -1.32 -22.98 -7.00
CA PHE A 349 -0.16 -23.61 -6.37
C PHE A 349 -0.12 -25.14 -6.48
N GLY A 350 -1.09 -25.75 -7.13
CA GLY A 350 -1.15 -27.21 -7.30
C GLY A 350 -1.68 -27.98 -6.09
N TYR A 351 -2.30 -27.30 -5.09
CA TYR A 351 -2.86 -28.00 -3.92
C TYR A 351 -3.89 -29.07 -4.35
N GLY A 352 -3.74 -30.26 -3.80
CA GLY A 352 -4.56 -31.44 -4.13
C GLY A 352 -4.10 -32.20 -5.37
N THR A 353 -2.91 -31.90 -5.91
CA THR A 353 -2.25 -32.64 -7.01
C THR A 353 -0.87 -33.15 -6.58
N ASP A 354 -0.24 -33.95 -7.45
CA ASP A 354 1.14 -34.45 -7.23
C ASP A 354 2.22 -33.39 -7.54
N HIS A 355 1.81 -32.19 -8.02
CA HIS A 355 2.71 -31.12 -8.46
C HIS A 355 2.43 -29.82 -7.69
N VAL A 356 2.67 -29.83 -6.38
CA VAL A 356 2.49 -28.67 -5.53
C VAL A 356 3.73 -27.77 -5.62
N ASP A 357 3.51 -26.47 -5.83
CA ASP A 357 4.58 -25.45 -5.80
C ASP A 357 5.23 -25.42 -4.41
N ASN A 358 6.56 -25.39 -4.37
CA ASN A 358 7.34 -25.45 -3.13
C ASN A 358 7.06 -24.26 -2.20
N ARG A 359 6.59 -23.12 -2.73
CA ARG A 359 6.18 -21.95 -1.96
C ARG A 359 4.86 -22.16 -1.21
N PHE A 360 4.04 -23.17 -1.57
CA PHE A 360 2.74 -23.39 -0.94
C PHE A 360 2.83 -23.49 0.59
N LYS A 361 3.73 -24.33 1.08
CA LYS A 361 3.91 -24.56 2.53
C LYS A 361 4.52 -23.36 3.29
N ILE A 362 5.13 -22.42 2.56
CA ILE A 362 5.64 -21.17 3.14
C ILE A 362 4.51 -20.14 3.20
N ASN A 363 3.74 -20.02 2.12
CA ASN A 363 2.70 -19.00 1.98
C ASN A 363 1.40 -19.32 2.70
N PHE A 364 1.14 -20.60 3.03
CA PHE A 364 -0.16 -21.02 3.55
C PHE A 364 -0.06 -22.00 4.71
N TYR A 365 -0.92 -21.78 5.70
CA TYR A 365 -1.32 -22.84 6.61
C TYR A 365 -2.52 -23.59 6.02
N ALA A 366 -2.36 -24.89 5.81
CA ALA A 366 -3.35 -25.81 5.27
C ALA A 366 -3.28 -27.13 6.02
N ASP A 367 -4.34 -27.94 5.94
CA ASP A 367 -4.40 -29.26 6.56
C ASP A 367 -4.23 -29.23 8.09
N THR A 368 -3.62 -30.26 8.68
CA THR A 368 -3.43 -30.37 10.13
C THR A 368 -2.43 -29.33 10.61
N VAL A 369 -2.87 -28.47 11.52
CA VAL A 369 -2.03 -27.42 12.09
C VAL A 369 -1.16 -27.99 13.20
N LEU A 370 0.14 -27.74 13.07
CA LEU A 370 1.14 -28.06 14.10
C LEU A 370 1.81 -26.77 14.57
N VAL A 371 1.98 -26.63 15.89
CA VAL A 371 2.82 -25.61 16.50
C VAL A 371 3.83 -26.33 17.39
N ASP A 372 5.12 -26.11 17.18
CA ASP A 372 6.20 -26.80 17.85
C ASP A 372 6.07 -28.34 17.79
N GLY A 373 5.63 -28.86 16.61
CA GLY A 373 5.41 -30.27 16.37
C GLY A 373 4.16 -30.87 17.04
N LYS A 374 3.35 -30.07 17.75
CA LYS A 374 2.16 -30.52 18.46
C LYS A 374 0.90 -30.12 17.71
N LYS A 375 -0.10 -31.02 17.66
CA LYS A 375 -1.44 -30.73 17.12
C LYS A 375 -2.14 -29.72 18.02
N ILE A 376 -2.88 -28.81 17.39
CA ILE A 376 -3.78 -27.89 18.06
C ILE A 376 -5.20 -28.49 18.02
N TYR A 377 -5.97 -28.30 19.09
CA TYR A 377 -7.31 -28.83 19.21
C TYR A 377 -8.34 -27.72 19.33
N LEU A 378 -9.47 -27.92 18.67
CA LEU A 378 -10.68 -27.12 18.82
C LEU A 378 -11.39 -27.43 20.15
N ASP A 379 -12.35 -26.61 20.57
CA ASP A 379 -13.09 -26.80 21.82
C ASP A 379 -13.92 -28.09 21.88
N ASN A 380 -14.24 -28.66 20.72
CA ASN A 380 -14.93 -29.95 20.60
C ASN A 380 -13.97 -31.17 20.65
N GLY A 381 -12.69 -30.96 20.98
CA GLY A 381 -11.67 -32.00 21.07
C GLY A 381 -11.12 -32.52 19.75
N LYS A 382 -11.59 -32.02 18.60
CA LYS A 382 -11.06 -32.40 17.29
C LYS A 382 -9.78 -31.60 16.99
N PRO A 383 -8.81 -32.19 16.23
CA PRO A 383 -7.65 -31.43 15.79
C PRO A 383 -8.08 -30.28 14.86
N LEU A 384 -7.38 -29.16 14.94
CA LEU A 384 -7.52 -28.06 13.99
C LEU A 384 -6.94 -28.50 12.64
N VAL A 385 -7.80 -28.58 11.64
CA VAL A 385 -7.44 -28.93 10.25
C VAL A 385 -8.03 -27.85 9.35
N TYR A 386 -7.19 -27.08 8.68
CA TYR A 386 -7.66 -26.14 7.67
C TYR A 386 -8.06 -26.88 6.40
N MET A 387 -9.18 -26.50 5.83
CA MET A 387 -9.82 -27.15 4.67
C MET A 387 -9.83 -26.18 3.47
N PRO A 388 -8.72 -26.08 2.69
CA PRO A 388 -8.58 -25.07 1.64
C PRO A 388 -9.68 -25.09 0.58
N LEU A 389 -10.12 -26.27 0.16
CA LEU A 389 -11.11 -26.43 -0.92
C LEU A 389 -12.56 -26.23 -0.46
N GLU A 390 -12.81 -26.15 0.86
CA GLU A 390 -14.15 -25.98 1.43
C GLU A 390 -14.54 -24.50 1.63
N LEU A 391 -13.71 -23.58 1.13
CA LEU A 391 -13.95 -22.15 1.26
C LEU A 391 -15.17 -21.71 0.44
N LYS A 392 -16.08 -20.98 1.10
CA LYS A 392 -17.25 -20.33 0.50
C LYS A 392 -17.38 -18.92 1.05
N ARG A 393 -18.01 -18.02 0.30
CA ARG A 393 -18.26 -16.63 0.74
C ARG A 393 -19.05 -16.58 2.05
N ASN A 394 -20.04 -17.45 2.21
CA ASN A 394 -20.81 -17.60 3.43
C ASN A 394 -20.71 -19.04 3.94
N LEU A 395 -20.18 -19.19 5.14
CA LEU A 395 -19.92 -20.45 5.82
C LEU A 395 -20.86 -20.66 7.02
N SER A 396 -21.92 -19.85 7.19
CA SER A 396 -22.81 -19.89 8.37
C SER A 396 -23.35 -21.28 8.64
N ASP A 397 -23.78 -21.97 7.59
CA ASP A 397 -24.35 -23.33 7.66
C ASP A 397 -23.36 -24.43 7.28
N SER A 398 -22.07 -24.10 7.11
CA SER A 398 -21.04 -25.06 6.72
C SER A 398 -20.55 -25.87 7.94
N PRO A 399 -20.33 -27.19 7.82
CA PRO A 399 -19.63 -27.96 8.83
C PRO A 399 -18.17 -27.51 9.02
N TYR A 400 -17.62 -26.81 8.03
CA TYR A 400 -16.26 -26.23 8.03
C TYR A 400 -16.25 -24.74 8.40
N LYS A 401 -17.30 -24.24 9.06
CA LYS A 401 -17.43 -22.80 9.42
C LYS A 401 -16.16 -22.23 10.03
N GLN A 402 -15.52 -22.95 10.95
CA GLN A 402 -14.32 -22.52 11.64
C GLN A 402 -13.00 -22.81 10.87
N THR A 403 -13.02 -23.79 9.97
CA THR A 403 -11.79 -24.38 9.41
C THR A 403 -11.63 -24.21 7.90
N ALA A 404 -12.68 -23.83 7.16
CA ALA A 404 -12.59 -23.61 5.71
C ALA A 404 -11.56 -22.55 5.33
N GLY A 405 -10.80 -22.83 4.27
CA GLY A 405 -9.80 -21.94 3.64
C GLY A 405 -8.39 -22.08 4.18
N ALA A 406 -7.40 -21.93 3.32
CA ALA A 406 -5.98 -21.81 3.68
C ALA A 406 -5.71 -20.43 4.31
N ARG A 407 -4.83 -20.37 5.30
CA ARG A 407 -4.51 -19.16 6.06
C ARG A 407 -3.17 -18.58 5.65
N VAL A 408 -2.96 -17.28 5.91
CA VAL A 408 -1.69 -16.58 5.66
C VAL A 408 -0.56 -17.20 6.48
N GLY A 409 0.45 -17.69 5.77
CA GLY A 409 1.67 -18.28 6.36
C GLY A 409 2.96 -17.59 5.95
N LYS A 410 2.90 -16.67 4.97
CA LYS A 410 4.06 -16.08 4.30
C LYS A 410 5.11 -15.49 5.22
N TYR A 411 4.70 -14.81 6.27
CA TYR A 411 5.62 -14.21 7.24
C TYR A 411 5.86 -15.16 8.41
N GLU A 412 7.12 -15.28 8.81
CA GLU A 412 7.49 -15.98 10.02
C GLU A 412 6.72 -15.44 11.22
N VAL A 413 6.35 -16.33 12.14
CA VAL A 413 5.65 -15.91 13.36
C VAL A 413 6.62 -15.35 14.36
N ASP A 414 6.50 -14.07 14.68
CA ASP A 414 7.25 -13.47 15.77
C ASP A 414 6.73 -14.02 17.12
N ARG A 415 7.56 -14.86 17.75
CA ARG A 415 7.27 -15.49 19.04
C ARG A 415 7.38 -14.52 20.22
N THR A 416 7.91 -13.33 19.96
CA THR A 416 8.09 -12.27 20.96
C THR A 416 7.09 -11.15 20.79
N ALA A 417 6.16 -11.26 19.80
CA ALA A 417 5.08 -10.30 19.58
C ALA A 417 4.23 -10.08 20.82
N TYR A 418 3.61 -8.92 20.93
CA TYR A 418 2.63 -8.67 22.00
C TYR A 418 1.42 -9.59 21.86
N SER A 419 0.69 -9.77 22.97
CA SER A 419 -0.43 -10.74 23.07
C SER A 419 -1.57 -10.48 22.08
N ASP A 420 -1.70 -9.27 21.53
CA ASP A 420 -2.66 -8.96 20.45
C ASP A 420 -2.22 -9.53 19.10
N GLY A 421 -0.93 -9.86 18.91
CA GLY A 421 -0.36 -10.46 17.71
C GLY A 421 -0.20 -9.49 16.54
N ARG A 422 -0.37 -8.19 16.74
CA ARG A 422 -0.35 -7.16 15.68
C ARG A 422 1.00 -6.46 15.56
N GLN A 423 1.66 -6.22 16.70
CA GLN A 423 2.98 -5.58 16.75
C GLN A 423 4.05 -6.67 16.77
N VAL A 424 4.82 -6.73 15.70
CA VAL A 424 5.82 -7.75 15.39
C VAL A 424 7.12 -7.08 14.95
N ASP A 425 8.19 -7.86 14.86
CA ASP A 425 9.51 -7.37 14.41
C ASP A 425 9.85 -7.82 12.96
N ASN A 426 8.84 -8.19 12.17
CA ASN A 426 9.01 -8.43 10.74
C ASN A 426 8.64 -7.15 9.98
N ASP A 427 9.56 -6.55 9.24
CA ASP A 427 9.22 -5.45 8.34
C ASP A 427 8.22 -5.89 7.29
N ILE A 428 7.23 -5.04 7.01
CA ILE A 428 6.27 -5.30 5.95
C ILE A 428 6.90 -4.95 4.61
N VAL A 429 7.03 -5.94 3.73
CA VAL A 429 7.64 -5.78 2.41
C VAL A 429 6.65 -5.09 1.47
N LEU A 430 6.99 -3.89 1.00
CA LEU A 430 6.25 -3.16 -0.02
C LEU A 430 6.80 -3.42 -1.41
N PHE A 431 8.11 -3.29 -1.60
CA PHE A 431 8.80 -3.49 -2.88
C PHE A 431 9.96 -4.45 -2.69
N ARG A 432 10.13 -5.41 -3.61
CA ARG A 432 11.26 -6.34 -3.61
C ARG A 432 11.70 -6.74 -5.01
N TYR A 433 12.92 -7.18 -5.15
CA TYR A 433 13.56 -7.47 -6.43
C TYR A 433 12.90 -8.63 -7.20
N GLY A 434 12.29 -9.59 -6.51
CA GLY A 434 11.48 -10.64 -7.15
C GLY A 434 10.31 -10.09 -7.99
N ASP A 435 9.65 -9.00 -7.52
CA ASP A 435 8.65 -8.30 -8.36
C ASP A 435 9.32 -7.57 -9.53
N ALA A 436 10.50 -6.94 -9.31
CA ALA A 436 11.24 -6.27 -10.38
C ALA A 436 11.62 -7.25 -11.52
N LEU A 437 12.09 -8.45 -11.20
CA LEU A 437 12.39 -9.48 -12.20
C LEU A 437 11.14 -9.91 -12.99
N LEU A 438 10.01 -10.08 -12.31
CA LEU A 438 8.76 -10.43 -13.00
C LEU A 438 8.19 -9.25 -13.82
N MET A 439 8.43 -7.99 -13.40
CA MET A 439 8.13 -6.81 -14.20
C MET A 439 9.01 -6.76 -15.45
N GLU A 440 10.30 -7.06 -15.32
CA GLU A 440 11.25 -7.13 -16.43
C GLU A 440 10.85 -8.23 -17.44
N ALA A 441 10.55 -9.44 -16.95
CA ALA A 441 10.08 -10.55 -17.79
C ALA A 441 8.81 -10.17 -18.57
N GLU A 442 7.83 -9.55 -17.90
CA GLU A 442 6.59 -9.11 -18.53
C GLU A 442 6.85 -8.04 -19.59
N ALA A 443 7.67 -7.02 -19.27
CA ALA A 443 7.99 -5.94 -20.17
C ALA A 443 8.71 -6.45 -21.42
N LYS A 444 9.68 -7.37 -21.28
CA LYS A 444 10.37 -8.04 -22.40
C LYS A 444 9.38 -8.76 -23.31
N VAL A 445 8.50 -9.60 -22.76
CA VAL A 445 7.49 -10.33 -23.55
C VAL A 445 6.55 -9.36 -24.27
N ARG A 446 6.07 -8.30 -23.61
CA ARG A 446 5.22 -7.27 -24.23
C ARG A 446 5.97 -6.49 -25.31
N ASN A 447 7.27 -6.29 -25.17
CA ASN A 447 8.11 -5.64 -26.19
C ASN A 447 8.45 -6.56 -27.37
N GLY A 448 8.23 -7.87 -27.24
CA GLY A 448 8.56 -8.89 -28.24
C GLY A 448 9.94 -9.50 -28.05
N GLU A 449 10.49 -9.38 -26.86
CA GLU A 449 11.77 -9.93 -26.41
C GLU A 449 11.56 -11.19 -25.55
N ASP A 450 12.64 -11.95 -25.30
CA ASP A 450 12.60 -13.13 -24.45
C ASP A 450 12.76 -12.75 -22.95
N GLY A 451 11.77 -13.05 -22.14
CA GLY A 451 11.76 -12.86 -20.68
C GLY A 451 12.04 -14.15 -19.90
N SER A 452 12.55 -15.20 -20.54
CA SER A 452 12.70 -16.53 -19.94
C SER A 452 13.74 -16.55 -18.80
N ILE A 453 14.78 -15.73 -18.89
CA ILE A 453 15.85 -15.65 -17.89
C ILE A 453 15.27 -15.16 -16.56
N GLU A 454 14.56 -14.04 -16.57
CA GLU A 454 13.99 -13.40 -15.40
C GLU A 454 12.87 -14.28 -14.77
N LEU A 455 11.97 -14.78 -15.61
CA LEU A 455 10.89 -15.66 -15.16
C LEU A 455 11.42 -16.93 -14.51
N ASN A 456 12.39 -17.59 -15.14
CA ASN A 456 12.90 -18.86 -14.65
C ASN A 456 13.89 -18.71 -13.50
N ALA A 457 14.54 -17.57 -13.32
CA ALA A 457 15.32 -17.28 -12.11
C ALA A 457 14.45 -17.34 -10.83
N ILE A 458 13.22 -16.82 -10.89
CA ILE A 458 12.25 -16.93 -9.79
C ILE A 458 11.92 -18.41 -9.49
N ARG A 459 11.74 -19.21 -10.54
CA ARG A 459 11.38 -20.64 -10.43
C ARG A 459 12.54 -21.50 -9.94
N ASP A 460 13.74 -21.23 -10.43
CA ASP A 460 14.98 -21.90 -10.00
C ASP A 460 15.24 -21.73 -8.52
N ARG A 461 15.06 -20.51 -7.99
CA ARG A 461 15.20 -20.22 -6.55
C ARG A 461 14.38 -21.15 -5.67
N VAL A 462 13.19 -21.50 -6.11
CA VAL A 462 12.26 -22.36 -5.36
C VAL A 462 12.21 -23.81 -5.87
N GLY A 463 13.12 -24.18 -6.75
CA GLY A 463 13.25 -25.56 -7.27
C GLY A 463 12.05 -26.01 -8.13
N MET A 464 11.42 -25.09 -8.83
CA MET A 464 10.31 -25.40 -9.74
C MET A 464 10.79 -25.53 -11.19
N PRO A 465 10.20 -26.41 -12.01
CA PRO A 465 10.58 -26.57 -13.42
C PRO A 465 10.41 -25.28 -14.21
N HIS A 466 11.29 -25.05 -15.20
CA HIS A 466 11.18 -23.95 -16.14
C HIS A 466 9.86 -23.97 -16.91
N VAL A 467 9.38 -22.79 -17.28
CA VAL A 467 8.22 -22.60 -18.15
C VAL A 467 8.55 -21.58 -19.24
N GLU A 468 7.79 -21.62 -20.32
CA GLU A 468 7.87 -20.63 -21.39
C GLU A 468 7.51 -19.24 -20.87
N ALA A 469 8.27 -18.22 -21.27
CA ALA A 469 7.96 -16.84 -20.97
C ALA A 469 6.86 -16.32 -21.91
N ASN A 470 5.62 -16.48 -21.48
CA ASN A 470 4.46 -15.86 -22.10
C ASN A 470 3.59 -15.18 -21.03
N LEU A 471 2.68 -14.31 -21.45
CA LEU A 471 1.90 -13.48 -20.53
C LEU A 471 1.06 -14.29 -19.53
N ASP A 472 0.50 -15.43 -19.93
CA ASP A 472 -0.32 -16.26 -19.02
C ASP A 472 0.55 -16.93 -17.94
N ASN A 473 1.72 -17.45 -18.31
CA ASN A 473 2.68 -18.01 -17.34
C ASN A 473 3.24 -16.93 -16.42
N ILE A 474 3.53 -15.74 -16.92
CA ILE A 474 4.00 -14.60 -16.11
C ILE A 474 2.90 -14.17 -15.12
N LEU A 475 1.65 -14.01 -15.54
CA LEU A 475 0.55 -13.66 -14.64
C LEU A 475 0.35 -14.73 -13.55
N LYS A 476 0.51 -16.00 -13.89
CA LYS A 476 0.47 -17.10 -12.92
C LYS A 476 1.65 -17.02 -11.96
N GLU A 477 2.87 -16.84 -12.47
CA GLU A 477 4.06 -16.76 -11.63
C GLU A 477 4.01 -15.55 -10.68
N ARG A 478 3.48 -14.40 -11.14
CA ARG A 478 3.23 -13.24 -10.29
C ARG A 478 2.28 -13.57 -9.12
N LEU A 479 1.24 -14.37 -9.32
CA LEU A 479 0.40 -14.84 -8.22
C LEU A 479 1.17 -15.75 -7.26
N LEU A 480 1.95 -16.72 -7.78
CA LEU A 480 2.69 -17.68 -6.96
C LEU A 480 3.78 -16.97 -6.13
N GLU A 481 4.41 -15.97 -6.71
CA GLU A 481 5.50 -15.22 -6.08
C GLU A 481 4.99 -14.15 -5.11
N LEU A 482 4.01 -13.36 -5.52
CA LEU A 482 3.59 -12.13 -4.85
C LEU A 482 2.30 -12.28 -4.02
N VAL A 483 1.80 -13.50 -3.83
CA VAL A 483 0.61 -13.74 -2.98
C VAL A 483 0.80 -13.09 -1.61
N TRP A 484 -0.23 -12.45 -1.07
CA TRP A 484 -0.24 -11.70 0.20
C TRP A 484 0.57 -10.39 0.22
N GLU A 485 1.04 -9.87 -0.94
CA GLU A 485 1.80 -8.62 -1.02
C GLU A 485 0.98 -7.44 -1.58
N GLY A 486 -0.32 -7.64 -1.87
CA GLY A 486 -1.21 -6.55 -2.27
C GLY A 486 -1.03 -6.07 -3.72
N TRP A 487 -0.49 -6.88 -4.64
CA TRP A 487 -0.25 -6.50 -6.04
C TRP A 487 -1.24 -7.10 -7.03
N ARG A 488 -2.05 -8.08 -6.60
CA ARG A 488 -2.90 -8.88 -7.50
C ARG A 488 -3.92 -8.04 -8.26
N ARG A 489 -4.50 -7.00 -7.65
CA ARG A 489 -5.46 -6.12 -8.32
C ARG A 489 -4.84 -5.43 -9.54
N GLN A 490 -3.66 -4.83 -9.41
CA GLN A 490 -2.96 -4.18 -10.51
C GLN A 490 -2.64 -5.16 -11.63
N ASP A 491 -2.17 -6.36 -11.29
CA ASP A 491 -1.89 -7.41 -12.26
C ASP A 491 -3.14 -7.79 -13.05
N LEU A 492 -4.24 -8.08 -12.38
CA LEU A 492 -5.48 -8.47 -13.04
C LEU A 492 -6.06 -7.36 -13.92
N ILE A 493 -5.93 -6.07 -13.53
CA ILE A 493 -6.34 -4.92 -14.34
C ILE A 493 -5.49 -4.84 -15.61
N ARG A 494 -4.16 -4.92 -15.48
CA ARG A 494 -3.22 -4.86 -16.61
C ARG A 494 -3.43 -6.00 -17.60
N PHE A 495 -3.75 -7.19 -17.12
CA PHE A 495 -4.04 -8.37 -17.96
C PHE A 495 -5.51 -8.46 -18.40
N GLY A 496 -6.37 -7.49 -18.08
CA GLY A 496 -7.79 -7.51 -18.45
C GLY A 496 -8.60 -8.64 -17.82
N LYS A 497 -8.16 -9.14 -16.65
CA LYS A 497 -8.80 -10.26 -15.94
C LYS A 497 -9.61 -9.79 -14.72
N TYR A 498 -9.43 -8.57 -14.23
CA TYR A 498 -10.02 -8.08 -12.97
C TYR A 498 -11.55 -8.08 -12.96
N THR A 499 -12.18 -7.79 -14.09
CA THR A 499 -13.64 -7.76 -14.25
C THR A 499 -14.25 -9.11 -14.66
N LYS A 500 -13.46 -10.17 -14.70
CA LYS A 500 -13.94 -11.53 -15.07
C LYS A 500 -14.49 -12.26 -13.85
N ALA A 501 -15.25 -13.33 -14.12
CA ALA A 501 -15.68 -14.27 -13.09
C ALA A 501 -14.48 -15.06 -12.53
N TYR A 502 -14.47 -15.28 -11.22
CA TYR A 502 -13.54 -16.18 -10.54
C TYR A 502 -14.21 -16.75 -9.27
N ASP A 503 -13.87 -17.99 -8.92
CA ASP A 503 -14.48 -18.73 -7.81
C ASP A 503 -16.01 -18.51 -7.72
N GLN A 504 -16.51 -17.95 -6.62
CA GLN A 504 -17.93 -17.70 -6.37
C GLN A 504 -18.35 -16.25 -6.71
N ARG A 505 -17.51 -15.51 -7.41
CA ARG A 505 -17.81 -14.15 -7.86
C ARG A 505 -18.38 -14.16 -9.28
N THR A 506 -19.53 -13.54 -9.44
CA THR A 506 -20.12 -13.24 -10.75
C THR A 506 -19.93 -11.74 -11.03
N PRO A 507 -19.43 -11.36 -12.21
CA PRO A 507 -19.29 -9.95 -12.58
C PRO A 507 -20.62 -9.19 -12.50
N LEU A 508 -20.56 -7.90 -12.16
CA LEU A 508 -21.71 -7.00 -12.23
C LEU A 508 -22.11 -6.78 -13.69
N GLU A 509 -23.38 -6.43 -13.94
CA GLU A 509 -23.94 -6.24 -15.29
C GLU A 509 -23.10 -5.33 -16.19
N LYS A 510 -22.59 -4.20 -15.65
CA LYS A 510 -21.78 -3.23 -16.41
C LYS A 510 -20.26 -3.43 -16.23
N GLU A 511 -19.84 -4.42 -15.49
CA GLU A 511 -18.42 -4.55 -15.11
C GLU A 511 -17.51 -4.85 -16.30
N SER A 512 -18.02 -5.45 -17.34
CA SER A 512 -17.28 -5.70 -18.59
C SER A 512 -16.77 -4.41 -19.26
N THR A 513 -17.33 -3.23 -18.92
CA THR A 513 -16.83 -1.94 -19.38
C THR A 513 -15.49 -1.56 -18.73
N GLY A 514 -15.16 -2.12 -17.58
CA GLY A 514 -13.96 -1.79 -16.82
C GLY A 514 -14.18 -0.75 -15.71
N PHE A 515 -15.42 -0.31 -15.45
CA PHE A 515 -15.66 0.80 -14.49
C PHE A 515 -15.14 0.50 -13.08
N THR A 516 -15.18 -0.77 -12.64
CA THR A 516 -14.67 -1.19 -11.32
C THR A 516 -13.14 -1.22 -11.20
N THR A 517 -12.41 -0.98 -12.29
CA THR A 517 -10.92 -0.95 -12.24
C THR A 517 -10.38 0.24 -11.44
N VAL A 518 -11.20 1.25 -11.19
CA VAL A 518 -10.96 2.32 -10.22
C VAL A 518 -12.11 2.38 -9.23
N PHE A 519 -11.87 2.92 -8.05
CA PHE A 519 -12.91 3.13 -7.04
C PHE A 519 -13.63 4.47 -7.27
N PRO A 520 -14.87 4.62 -6.78
CA PRO A 520 -15.60 5.88 -6.89
C PRO A 520 -14.93 6.99 -6.08
N ILE A 521 -14.99 8.21 -6.59
CA ILE A 521 -14.67 9.39 -5.77
C ILE A 521 -15.69 9.45 -4.62
N PRO A 522 -15.23 9.52 -3.36
CA PRO A 522 -16.14 9.50 -2.22
C PRO A 522 -17.17 10.63 -2.27
N GLN A 523 -18.45 10.33 -2.02
CA GLN A 523 -19.54 11.30 -2.11
C GLN A 523 -19.30 12.55 -1.25
N ARG A 524 -18.71 12.36 -0.06
CA ARG A 524 -18.35 13.50 0.82
C ARG A 524 -17.38 14.47 0.16
N CYS A 525 -16.45 13.99 -0.68
CA CYS A 525 -15.50 14.84 -1.41
C CYS A 525 -16.21 15.62 -2.52
N LEU A 526 -17.15 14.97 -3.25
CA LEU A 526 -17.97 15.62 -4.28
C LEU A 526 -18.90 16.69 -3.68
N ASP A 527 -19.40 16.47 -2.47
CA ASP A 527 -20.27 17.42 -1.78
C ASP A 527 -19.50 18.65 -1.31
N LEU A 528 -18.26 18.47 -0.86
CA LEU A 528 -17.39 19.56 -0.41
C LEU A 528 -16.79 20.36 -1.57
N ASN A 529 -16.47 19.72 -2.69
CA ASN A 529 -15.87 20.38 -3.86
C ASN A 529 -16.62 20.02 -5.15
N LYS A 530 -17.44 20.95 -5.63
CA LYS A 530 -18.27 20.78 -6.84
C LYS A 530 -17.49 20.76 -8.17
N LYS A 531 -16.18 20.99 -8.13
CA LYS A 531 -15.30 20.85 -9.29
C LYS A 531 -14.83 19.40 -9.50
N LEU A 532 -14.99 18.55 -8.49
CA LEU A 532 -14.76 17.12 -8.64
C LEU A 532 -15.97 16.48 -9.36
N LYS A 533 -15.68 15.52 -10.21
CA LYS A 533 -16.67 14.72 -10.95
C LYS A 533 -16.50 13.26 -10.58
N GLN A 534 -17.61 12.54 -10.50
CA GLN A 534 -17.59 11.11 -10.25
C GLN A 534 -16.94 10.35 -11.42
N ASN A 535 -16.28 9.24 -11.09
CA ASN A 535 -15.79 8.31 -12.09
C ASN A 535 -16.94 7.69 -12.89
N PRO A 536 -16.72 7.34 -14.18
CA PRO A 536 -17.77 6.77 -15.03
C PRO A 536 -18.47 5.57 -14.39
N SER A 537 -19.80 5.52 -14.53
CA SER A 537 -20.68 4.43 -14.06
C SER A 537 -20.89 4.29 -12.55
N TYR A 538 -20.40 5.23 -11.74
CA TYR A 538 -20.71 5.35 -10.31
C TYR A 538 -21.77 6.39 -10.01
#